data_950020179bb2cd76d09dbb99f78b7e1e
#
_entry.id   950020179bb2cd76d09dbb99f78b7e1e
#
_cell.length_a   1.000
_cell.length_b   1.000
_cell.length_c   1.000
_cell.angle_alpha   90.00
_cell.angle_beta   90.00
_cell.angle_gamma   90.00
#
_symmetry.space_group_name_H-M   'P 1'
#
loop_
_entity.id
_entity.type
_entity.pdbx_description
1 polymer ?
#
loop_
_entity_poly.entity_id
_entity_poly.type
_entity_poly.pdbx_seq_one_letter_code
_entity_poly.pdbx_strand_id
1 'polypeptide(L)'
;MKTVLKNCRVLGTTHDKDMLHDIYVENGIIEKIGLNLEVEGAKQIDVGGHTVMSGLIDMHCNICDPGHEYIEDIATASRAALRGGFTTITCEPNTDPVIDNKTVVEYIVSKSKEKSLVNIYPYGSMSIGCKGQEIAEIGEMYDAGIVGISDGDEFTDSAAFLRNVMIYTKMFDLPVLTHCEDRSLSGV
;
A
#
# COMPACT_ATOMS: atom_id res chain seq x y z
N MET A 1 1.41 -16.83 18.02
CA MET A 1 2.33 -16.15 18.98
C MET A 1 1.51 -15.13 19.76
N LYS A 2 1.62 -15.12 21.09
CA LYS A 2 0.92 -14.19 21.98
C LYS A 2 1.87 -13.11 22.47
N THR A 3 1.46 -11.84 22.40
CA THR A 3 2.27 -10.71 22.88
C THR A 3 1.37 -9.68 23.57
N VAL A 4 1.81 -9.14 24.71
CA VAL A 4 1.17 -8.01 25.35
C VAL A 4 2.14 -6.82 25.33
N LEU A 5 1.72 -5.74 24.70
CA LEU A 5 2.41 -4.45 24.78
C LEU A 5 1.86 -3.73 26.01
N LYS A 6 2.72 -3.39 26.97
CA LYS A 6 2.36 -2.75 28.22
C LYS A 6 2.63 -1.24 28.16
N ASN A 7 1.81 -0.47 28.86
CA ASN A 7 2.01 0.97 29.05
C ASN A 7 2.00 1.76 27.73
N CYS A 8 1.06 1.48 26.84
CA CYS A 8 0.91 2.14 25.53
C CYS A 8 0.03 3.40 25.65
N ARG A 9 0.47 4.53 25.11
CA ARG A 9 -0.38 5.68 24.84
C ARG A 9 -1.07 5.48 23.48
N VAL A 10 -2.28 4.95 23.46
CA VAL A 10 -2.99 4.56 22.23
C VAL A 10 -3.66 5.77 21.59
N LEU A 11 -3.37 6.04 20.32
CA LEU A 11 -4.04 7.08 19.51
C LEU A 11 -5.00 6.46 18.49
N GLY A 12 -6.03 7.26 18.12
CA GLY A 12 -6.97 6.87 17.06
C GLY A 12 -8.07 5.90 17.51
N THR A 13 -8.25 5.73 18.82
CA THR A 13 -9.32 4.91 19.41
C THR A 13 -10.25 5.76 20.27
N THR A 14 -11.36 5.16 20.74
CA THR A 14 -12.27 5.76 21.72
C THR A 14 -11.73 5.74 23.16
N HIS A 15 -10.55 5.18 23.36
CA HIS A 15 -9.91 5.08 24.67
C HIS A 15 -9.40 6.47 25.12
N ASP A 16 -9.37 6.67 26.43
CA ASP A 16 -8.85 7.90 27.03
C ASP A 16 -7.37 8.08 26.65
N LYS A 17 -7.05 9.20 25.98
CA LYS A 17 -5.70 9.51 25.50
C LYS A 17 -4.69 9.80 26.61
N ASP A 18 -5.19 10.16 27.80
CA ASP A 18 -4.37 10.49 28.97
C ASP A 18 -4.02 9.26 29.81
N MET A 19 -4.66 8.12 29.53
CA MET A 19 -4.40 6.85 30.22
C MET A 19 -3.51 5.94 29.38
N LEU A 20 -2.60 5.24 30.05
CA LEU A 20 -1.81 4.17 29.42
C LEU A 20 -2.63 2.89 29.39
N HIS A 21 -2.63 2.23 28.26
CA HIS A 21 -3.34 0.98 28.02
C HIS A 21 -2.36 -0.13 27.65
N ASP A 22 -2.77 -1.36 27.88
CA ASP A 22 -2.09 -2.54 27.37
C ASP A 22 -2.78 -3.03 26.10
N ILE A 23 -2.00 -3.56 25.15
CA ILE A 23 -2.51 -4.11 23.89
C ILE A 23 -2.12 -5.59 23.81
N TYR A 24 -3.13 -6.47 23.78
CA TYR A 24 -2.92 -7.89 23.54
C TYR A 24 -3.04 -8.21 22.06
N VAL A 25 -2.00 -8.85 21.53
CA VAL A 25 -1.90 -9.28 20.15
C VAL A 25 -1.72 -10.80 20.11
N GLU A 26 -2.56 -11.49 19.35
CA GLU A 26 -2.41 -12.92 19.08
C GLU A 26 -2.39 -13.18 17.56
N ASN A 27 -1.37 -13.89 17.11
CA ASN A 27 -1.17 -14.24 15.70
C ASN A 27 -1.28 -13.05 14.71
N GLY A 28 -0.79 -11.87 15.13
CA GLY A 28 -0.80 -10.65 14.33
C GLY A 28 -2.09 -9.82 14.42
N ILE A 29 -3.07 -10.28 15.19
CA ILE A 29 -4.36 -9.59 15.36
C ILE A 29 -4.43 -8.97 16.77
N ILE A 30 -4.88 -7.71 16.84
CA ILE A 30 -5.18 -7.05 18.12
C ILE A 30 -6.48 -7.65 18.66
N GLU A 31 -6.37 -8.44 19.73
CA GLU A 31 -7.50 -9.10 20.35
C GLU A 31 -8.16 -8.23 21.44
N LYS A 32 -7.35 -7.43 22.13
CA LYS A 32 -7.85 -6.61 23.24
C LYS A 32 -6.97 -5.40 23.51
N ILE A 33 -7.61 -4.26 23.82
CA ILE A 33 -6.98 -3.08 24.40
C ILE A 33 -7.66 -2.85 25.74
N GLY A 34 -6.89 -2.64 26.81
CA GLY A 34 -7.43 -2.46 28.16
C GLY A 34 -6.35 -2.16 29.18
N LEU A 35 -6.74 -2.14 30.45
CA LEU A 35 -5.84 -1.86 31.59
C LEU A 35 -5.38 -3.18 32.23
N ASN A 36 -4.09 -3.24 32.62
CA ASN A 36 -3.52 -4.34 33.39
C ASN A 36 -3.82 -5.73 32.79
N LEU A 37 -3.62 -5.90 31.46
CA LEU A 37 -3.89 -7.16 30.78
C LEU A 37 -2.86 -8.22 31.20
N GLU A 38 -3.35 -9.31 31.79
CA GLU A 38 -2.58 -10.52 32.10
C GLU A 38 -3.01 -11.63 31.13
N VAL A 39 -2.07 -12.16 30.37
CA VAL A 39 -2.32 -13.26 29.40
C VAL A 39 -1.26 -14.33 29.61
N GLU A 40 -1.71 -15.51 30.01
CA GLU A 40 -0.83 -16.65 30.26
C GLU A 40 -0.04 -17.05 28.99
N GLY A 41 1.26 -17.20 29.15
CA GLY A 41 2.16 -17.57 28.05
C GLY A 41 2.44 -16.48 27.03
N ALA A 42 1.99 -15.24 27.24
CA ALA A 42 2.29 -14.14 26.37
C ALA A 42 3.65 -13.50 26.67
N LYS A 43 4.38 -13.13 25.62
CA LYS A 43 5.56 -12.26 25.72
C LYS A 43 5.09 -10.87 26.12
N GLN A 44 5.64 -10.30 27.18
CA GLN A 44 5.36 -8.93 27.60
C GLN A 44 6.46 -8.00 27.09
N ILE A 45 6.07 -6.84 26.53
CA ILE A 45 6.95 -5.78 26.05
C ILE A 45 6.45 -4.48 26.67
N ASP A 46 7.24 -3.87 27.56
CA ASP A 46 6.94 -2.55 28.09
C ASP A 46 7.33 -1.47 27.07
N VAL A 47 6.34 -0.68 26.64
CA VAL A 47 6.49 0.40 25.68
C VAL A 47 6.85 1.73 26.35
N GLY A 48 6.84 1.77 27.71
CA GLY A 48 7.33 2.91 28.48
C GLY A 48 6.56 4.21 28.28
N GLY A 49 5.26 4.15 27.98
CA GLY A 49 4.41 5.32 27.76
C GLY A 49 4.55 5.94 26.37
N HIS A 50 5.30 5.30 25.44
CA HIS A 50 5.37 5.78 24.07
C HIS A 50 4.00 5.69 23.37
N THR A 51 3.83 6.58 22.40
CA THR A 51 2.63 6.62 21.58
C THR A 51 2.57 5.41 20.64
N VAL A 52 1.43 4.74 20.63
CA VAL A 52 1.10 3.65 19.72
C VAL A 52 -0.09 4.09 18.86
N MET A 53 0.04 3.93 17.55
CA MET A 53 -0.97 4.27 16.56
C MET A 53 -0.98 3.24 15.43
N SER A 54 -2.00 3.29 14.57
CA SER A 54 -1.99 2.51 13.32
C SER A 54 -0.73 2.83 12.51
N GLY A 55 -0.16 1.82 11.87
CA GLY A 55 0.96 2.02 10.96
C GLY A 55 0.58 2.98 9.82
N LEU A 56 1.55 3.77 9.37
CA LEU A 56 1.36 4.68 8.26
C LEU A 56 1.16 3.90 6.95
N ILE A 57 0.41 4.48 6.04
CA ILE A 57 0.17 3.96 4.69
C ILE A 57 0.66 5.01 3.69
N ASP A 58 1.56 4.61 2.77
CA ASP A 58 1.96 5.42 1.64
C ASP A 58 1.25 4.93 0.39
N MET A 59 0.44 5.80 -0.19
CA MET A 59 -0.38 5.46 -1.36
C MET A 59 0.26 5.86 -2.69
N HIS A 60 1.54 6.26 -2.69
CA HIS A 60 2.24 6.66 -3.91
C HIS A 60 3.74 6.42 -3.78
N CYS A 61 4.20 5.21 -4.16
CA CYS A 61 5.61 4.84 -4.09
C CYS A 61 6.12 4.28 -5.43
N ASN A 62 7.28 4.75 -5.85
CA ASN A 62 8.03 4.19 -6.96
C ASN A 62 9.02 3.14 -6.43
N ILE A 63 8.66 1.85 -6.55
CA ILE A 63 9.50 0.75 -6.04
C ILE A 63 10.58 0.35 -7.05
N CYS A 64 10.40 0.68 -8.34
CA CYS A 64 11.36 0.44 -9.42
C CYS A 64 11.66 -1.05 -9.72
N ASP A 65 10.90 -1.97 -9.15
CA ASP A 65 11.06 -3.42 -9.28
C ASP A 65 9.74 -4.05 -9.77
N PRO A 66 9.70 -4.61 -10.99
CA PRO A 66 10.83 -4.99 -11.86
C PRO A 66 11.44 -3.86 -12.69
N GLY A 67 12.67 -4.06 -13.15
CA GLY A 67 13.32 -3.40 -14.27
C GLY A 67 14.34 -2.32 -13.91
N HIS A 68 14.19 -1.68 -12.75
CA HIS A 68 15.12 -0.64 -12.29
C HIS A 68 15.61 -0.90 -10.86
N GLU A 69 15.85 -2.18 -10.52
CA GLU A 69 16.24 -2.65 -9.18
C GLU A 69 17.57 -2.04 -8.70
N TYR A 70 18.36 -1.49 -9.60
CA TYR A 70 19.58 -0.76 -9.26
C TYR A 70 19.30 0.61 -8.60
N ILE A 71 18.09 1.14 -8.76
CA ILE A 71 17.62 2.36 -8.09
C ILE A 71 17.01 1.99 -6.74
N GLU A 72 16.01 1.12 -6.77
CA GLU A 72 15.27 0.63 -5.60
C GLU A 72 14.69 -0.76 -5.91
N ASP A 73 14.64 -1.64 -4.92
CA ASP A 73 13.97 -2.94 -5.03
C ASP A 73 12.93 -3.13 -3.92
N ILE A 74 12.10 -4.16 -4.03
CA ILE A 74 11.06 -4.48 -3.04
C ILE A 74 11.65 -4.63 -1.63
N ALA A 75 12.83 -5.22 -1.48
CA ALA A 75 13.43 -5.44 -0.17
C ALA A 75 13.97 -4.14 0.45
N THR A 76 14.60 -3.27 -0.34
CA THR A 76 15.14 -1.99 0.13
C THR A 76 14.04 -1.00 0.40
N ALA A 77 13.05 -0.87 -0.49
CA ALA A 77 11.86 -0.05 -0.29
C ALA A 77 11.11 -0.43 0.99
N SER A 78 10.90 -1.74 1.21
CA SER A 78 10.21 -2.22 2.42
C SER A 78 10.96 -1.90 3.71
N ARG A 79 12.31 -1.96 3.70
CA ARG A 79 13.13 -1.56 4.86
C ARG A 79 13.06 -0.06 5.12
N ALA A 80 13.08 0.76 4.06
CA ALA A 80 12.91 2.20 4.18
C ALA A 80 11.54 2.56 4.75
N ALA A 81 10.48 1.96 4.21
CA ALA A 81 9.10 2.12 4.69
C ALA A 81 8.98 1.75 6.19
N LEU A 82 9.46 0.58 6.58
CA LEU A 82 9.42 0.13 7.97
C LEU A 82 10.18 1.11 8.91
N ARG A 83 11.34 1.63 8.49
CA ARG A 83 12.11 2.63 9.24
C ARG A 83 11.34 3.94 9.39
N GLY A 84 10.50 4.30 8.41
CA GLY A 84 9.63 5.47 8.45
C GLY A 84 8.33 5.27 9.25
N GLY A 85 8.06 4.04 9.75
CA GLY A 85 6.81 3.72 10.45
C GLY A 85 5.65 3.37 9.51
N PHE A 86 5.93 3.18 8.22
CA PHE A 86 4.95 2.68 7.27
C PHE A 86 4.83 1.16 7.38
N THR A 87 3.60 0.68 7.46
CA THR A 87 3.27 -0.75 7.46
C THR A 87 2.70 -1.24 6.16
N THR A 88 2.33 -0.30 5.29
CA THR A 88 1.77 -0.56 3.97
C THR A 88 2.22 0.51 3.00
N ILE A 89 2.62 0.10 1.81
CA ILE A 89 2.94 1.00 0.69
C ILE A 89 2.27 0.47 -0.59
N THR A 90 1.94 1.35 -1.52
CA THR A 90 1.51 0.96 -2.86
C THR A 90 2.66 1.08 -3.84
N CYS A 91 2.59 0.33 -4.93
CA CYS A 91 3.57 0.38 -6.02
C CYS A 91 2.92 1.00 -7.25
N GLU A 92 3.47 2.12 -7.73
CA GLU A 92 3.06 2.73 -8.99
C GLU A 92 3.41 1.84 -10.18
N PRO A 93 2.63 1.91 -11.29
CA PRO A 93 2.77 0.97 -12.40
C PRO A 93 3.93 1.25 -13.35
N ASN A 94 4.72 2.29 -13.12
CA ASN A 94 5.84 2.77 -13.94
C ASN A 94 7.11 1.91 -13.85
N THR A 95 6.97 0.61 -13.70
CA THR A 95 8.05 -0.39 -13.72
C THR A 95 8.44 -0.76 -15.16
N ASP A 96 9.46 -1.59 -15.34
CA ASP A 96 9.85 -2.15 -16.64
C ASP A 96 9.98 -3.69 -16.56
N PRO A 97 9.00 -4.45 -17.09
CA PRO A 97 7.82 -4.00 -17.82
C PRO A 97 6.80 -3.28 -16.92
N VAL A 98 5.99 -2.40 -17.52
CA VAL A 98 4.87 -1.70 -16.87
C VAL A 98 3.87 -2.69 -16.28
N ILE A 99 3.21 -2.34 -15.17
CA ILE A 99 2.18 -3.18 -14.55
C ILE A 99 0.86 -3.04 -15.33
N ASP A 100 0.82 -3.49 -16.57
CA ASP A 100 -0.34 -3.42 -17.46
C ASP A 100 -1.01 -4.77 -17.75
N ASN A 101 -0.49 -5.83 -17.12
CA ASN A 101 -0.98 -7.20 -17.29
C ASN A 101 -0.81 -8.03 -16.00
N LYS A 102 -1.54 -9.14 -15.94
CA LYS A 102 -1.57 -10.07 -14.82
C LYS A 102 -0.19 -10.57 -14.39
N THR A 103 0.69 -10.89 -15.35
CA THR A 103 1.99 -11.53 -15.05
C THR A 103 2.89 -10.64 -14.20
N VAL A 104 2.92 -9.33 -14.50
CA VAL A 104 3.71 -8.37 -13.72
C VAL A 104 3.12 -8.19 -12.32
N VAL A 105 1.79 -8.16 -12.19
CA VAL A 105 1.11 -8.11 -10.89
C VAL A 105 1.49 -9.32 -10.03
N GLU A 106 1.36 -10.53 -10.58
CA GLU A 106 1.70 -11.78 -9.88
C GLU A 106 3.17 -11.82 -9.45
N TYR A 107 4.09 -11.32 -10.28
CA TYR A 107 5.50 -11.18 -9.92
C TYR A 107 5.68 -10.30 -8.68
N ILE A 108 5.11 -9.09 -8.68
CA ILE A 108 5.24 -8.16 -7.55
C ILE A 108 4.62 -8.74 -6.29
N VAL A 109 3.41 -9.28 -6.38
CA VAL A 109 2.69 -9.88 -5.24
C VAL A 109 3.49 -11.05 -4.65
N SER A 110 4.04 -11.93 -5.50
CA SER A 110 4.84 -13.08 -5.06
C SER A 110 6.15 -12.64 -4.42
N LYS A 111 6.89 -11.74 -5.08
CA LYS A 111 8.18 -11.23 -4.58
C LYS A 111 8.01 -10.43 -3.28
N SER A 112 6.93 -9.67 -3.15
CA SER A 112 6.61 -8.94 -1.93
C SER A 112 6.34 -9.87 -0.76
N LYS A 113 5.63 -10.97 -0.94
CA LYS A 113 5.41 -11.99 0.11
C LYS A 113 6.71 -12.62 0.59
N GLU A 114 7.70 -12.75 -0.29
CA GLU A 114 8.99 -13.37 0.03
C GLU A 114 9.98 -12.37 0.65
N LYS A 115 10.05 -11.13 0.14
CA LYS A 115 11.14 -10.20 0.42
C LYS A 115 10.76 -8.98 1.25
N SER A 116 9.47 -8.63 1.31
CA SER A 116 9.04 -7.41 1.98
C SER A 116 8.85 -7.59 3.48
N LEU A 117 9.15 -6.54 4.23
CA LEU A 117 8.88 -6.41 5.68
C LEU A 117 7.57 -5.68 5.97
N VAL A 118 6.95 -5.07 4.96
CA VAL A 118 5.68 -4.35 5.04
C VAL A 118 4.73 -4.88 3.96
N ASN A 119 3.45 -4.53 4.03
CA ASN A 119 2.54 -4.87 2.94
C ASN A 119 2.85 -4.02 1.70
N ILE A 120 2.94 -4.64 0.53
CA ILE A 120 3.09 -3.96 -0.75
C ILE A 120 1.92 -4.37 -1.65
N TYR A 121 1.20 -3.36 -2.14
CA TYR A 121 0.06 -3.55 -3.04
C TYR A 121 0.31 -2.80 -4.36
N PRO A 122 0.33 -3.49 -5.51
CA PRO A 122 0.53 -2.83 -6.80
C PRO A 122 -0.74 -2.11 -7.26
N TYR A 123 -0.57 -0.98 -7.92
CA TYR A 123 -1.55 -0.44 -8.85
C TYR A 123 -1.35 -1.05 -10.22
N GLY A 124 -2.44 -1.31 -10.93
CA GLY A 124 -2.39 -1.61 -12.35
C GLY A 124 -2.40 -0.34 -13.19
N SER A 125 -1.79 -0.38 -14.35
CA SER A 125 -1.88 0.72 -15.32
C SER A 125 -3.30 0.89 -15.85
N MET A 126 -3.72 2.14 -16.09
CA MET A 126 -4.97 2.43 -16.80
C MET A 126 -4.87 2.00 -18.25
N SER A 127 -3.70 2.17 -18.83
CA SER A 127 -3.45 1.97 -20.25
C SER A 127 -2.28 1.04 -20.51
N ILE A 128 -2.29 0.37 -21.66
CA ILE A 128 -1.18 -0.45 -22.11
C ILE A 128 0.08 0.43 -22.21
N GLY A 129 1.13 0.04 -21.48
CA GLY A 129 2.40 0.74 -21.43
C GLY A 129 2.34 2.15 -20.83
N CYS A 130 1.31 2.49 -20.04
CA CYS A 130 1.05 3.84 -19.50
C CYS A 130 0.96 4.94 -20.58
N LYS A 131 0.41 4.62 -21.77
CA LYS A 131 0.38 5.54 -22.92
C LYS A 131 -0.92 6.34 -23.08
N GLY A 132 -1.92 6.10 -22.24
CA GLY A 132 -3.20 6.81 -22.26
C GLY A 132 -4.06 6.57 -23.50
N GLN A 133 -3.83 5.50 -24.26
CA GLN A 133 -4.48 5.24 -25.55
C GLN A 133 -5.43 4.06 -25.54
N GLU A 134 -4.99 2.92 -25.05
CA GLU A 134 -5.74 1.67 -25.02
C GLU A 134 -5.81 1.17 -23.57
N ILE A 135 -7.00 0.76 -23.14
CA ILE A 135 -7.24 0.30 -21.74
C ILE A 135 -6.48 -1.03 -21.53
N ALA A 136 -5.76 -1.12 -20.42
CA ALA A 136 -5.05 -2.33 -20.02
C ALA A 136 -6.00 -3.45 -19.56
N GLU A 137 -5.45 -4.63 -19.29
CA GLU A 137 -6.21 -5.82 -18.88
C GLU A 137 -6.66 -5.75 -17.40
N ILE A 138 -7.44 -4.71 -17.05
CA ILE A 138 -7.81 -4.36 -15.66
C ILE A 138 -8.46 -5.53 -14.93
N GLY A 139 -9.34 -6.29 -15.59
CA GLY A 139 -10.04 -7.42 -14.96
C GLY A 139 -9.07 -8.53 -14.55
N GLU A 140 -8.11 -8.88 -15.39
CA GLU A 140 -7.10 -9.90 -15.07
C GLU A 140 -6.11 -9.42 -13.99
N MET A 141 -5.76 -8.14 -14.01
CA MET A 141 -4.94 -7.53 -12.96
C MET A 141 -5.67 -7.47 -11.62
N TYR A 142 -6.98 -7.22 -11.62
CA TYR A 142 -7.82 -7.28 -10.42
C TYR A 142 -7.78 -8.66 -9.78
N ASP A 143 -7.98 -9.71 -10.57
CA ASP A 143 -7.91 -11.09 -10.11
C ASP A 143 -6.51 -11.46 -9.57
N ALA A 144 -5.46 -10.80 -10.07
CA ALA A 144 -4.09 -10.98 -9.61
C ALA A 144 -3.74 -10.19 -8.34
N GLY A 145 -4.56 -9.19 -7.94
CA GLY A 145 -4.47 -8.53 -6.65
C GLY A 145 -4.03 -7.07 -6.67
N ILE A 146 -4.30 -6.32 -7.73
CA ILE A 146 -4.16 -4.86 -7.70
C ILE A 146 -5.19 -4.24 -6.76
N VAL A 147 -4.86 -3.06 -6.21
CA VAL A 147 -5.74 -2.34 -5.27
C VAL A 147 -6.27 -1.02 -5.84
N GLY A 148 -5.87 -0.66 -7.02
CA GLY A 148 -6.29 0.54 -7.72
C GLY A 148 -5.66 0.61 -9.11
N ILE A 149 -5.96 1.68 -9.83
CA ILE A 149 -5.52 1.91 -11.21
C ILE A 149 -4.86 3.28 -11.28
N SER A 150 -3.68 3.35 -11.90
CA SER A 150 -2.90 4.58 -12.09
C SER A 150 -2.09 4.48 -13.39
N ASP A 151 -1.75 5.58 -14.01
CA ASP A 151 -0.66 5.63 -15.01
C ASP A 151 0.58 6.36 -14.44
N GLY A 152 0.70 6.43 -13.10
CA GLY A 152 1.80 7.08 -12.39
C GLY A 152 1.81 8.59 -12.64
N ASP A 153 2.97 9.11 -13.00
CA ASP A 153 3.15 10.53 -13.32
C ASP A 153 2.71 10.88 -14.76
N GLU A 154 2.35 9.86 -15.55
CA GLU A 154 1.80 10.09 -16.89
C GLU A 154 0.32 10.51 -16.78
N PHE A 155 -0.12 11.29 -17.76
CA PHE A 155 -1.49 11.72 -17.84
C PHE A 155 -2.07 11.52 -19.23
N THR A 156 -3.37 11.40 -19.33
CA THR A 156 -4.06 11.27 -20.58
C THR A 156 -4.72 12.59 -20.98
N ASP A 157 -4.49 13.04 -22.19
CA ASP A 157 -5.17 14.20 -22.80
C ASP A 157 -6.64 13.88 -23.16
N SER A 158 -7.05 12.62 -23.05
CA SER A 158 -8.38 12.16 -23.46
C SER A 158 -9.32 12.01 -22.27
N ALA A 159 -10.17 12.99 -22.04
CA ALA A 159 -11.27 12.88 -21.08
C ALA A 159 -12.22 11.70 -21.40
N ALA A 160 -12.37 11.33 -22.69
CA ALA A 160 -13.16 10.19 -23.10
C ALA A 160 -12.52 8.87 -22.68
N PHE A 161 -11.19 8.75 -22.80
CA PHE A 161 -10.44 7.59 -22.30
C PHE A 161 -10.61 7.45 -20.80
N LEU A 162 -10.30 8.51 -20.03
CA LEU A 162 -10.42 8.49 -18.57
C LEU A 162 -11.84 8.13 -18.11
N ARG A 163 -12.87 8.69 -18.77
CA ARG A 163 -14.27 8.34 -18.49
C ARG A 163 -14.53 6.84 -18.69
N ASN A 164 -14.00 6.24 -19.77
CA ASN A 164 -14.19 4.82 -20.05
C ASN A 164 -13.45 3.95 -19.01
N VAL A 165 -12.25 4.31 -18.61
CA VAL A 165 -11.51 3.66 -17.51
C VAL A 165 -12.34 3.70 -16.23
N MET A 166 -12.84 4.86 -15.82
CA MET A 166 -13.65 5.03 -14.60
C MET A 166 -14.96 4.21 -14.65
N ILE A 167 -15.58 4.08 -15.81
CA ILE A 167 -16.79 3.23 -15.96
C ILE A 167 -16.41 1.76 -15.81
N TYR A 168 -15.30 1.34 -16.39
CA TYR A 168 -14.86 -0.06 -16.36
C TYR A 168 -14.39 -0.47 -14.96
N THR A 169 -13.58 0.35 -14.29
CA THR A 169 -13.06 0.08 -12.95
C THR A 169 -14.15 0.02 -11.88
N LYS A 170 -15.28 0.72 -12.10
CA LYS A 170 -16.43 0.66 -11.21
C LYS A 170 -17.00 -0.75 -11.04
N MET A 171 -16.82 -1.64 -12.02
CA MET A 171 -17.28 -3.04 -11.94
C MET A 171 -16.51 -3.82 -10.85
N PHE A 172 -15.31 -3.38 -10.51
CA PHE A 172 -14.39 -4.01 -9.57
C PHE A 172 -14.25 -3.23 -8.26
N ASP A 173 -14.98 -2.10 -8.13
CA ASP A 173 -14.83 -1.16 -7.00
C ASP A 173 -13.39 -0.67 -6.81
N LEU A 174 -12.65 -0.52 -7.90
CA LEU A 174 -11.27 -0.05 -7.89
C LEU A 174 -11.21 1.48 -7.99
N PRO A 175 -10.46 2.15 -7.10
CA PRO A 175 -10.16 3.57 -7.24
C PRO A 175 -9.28 3.83 -8.46
N VAL A 176 -9.48 4.99 -9.09
CA VAL A 176 -8.63 5.51 -10.16
C VAL A 176 -7.85 6.69 -9.60
N LEU A 177 -6.52 6.58 -9.65
CA LEU A 177 -5.60 7.63 -9.28
C LEU A 177 -5.07 8.26 -10.57
N THR A 178 -5.13 9.56 -10.68
CA THR A 178 -4.71 10.25 -11.89
C THR A 178 -3.87 11.48 -11.55
N HIS A 179 -2.81 11.68 -12.34
CA HIS A 179 -2.09 12.93 -12.38
C HIS A 179 -2.93 13.94 -13.17
N CYS A 180 -3.44 14.97 -12.47
CA CYS A 180 -4.35 15.96 -13.08
C CYS A 180 -3.55 17.12 -13.65
N GLU A 181 -3.02 16.95 -14.85
CA GLU A 181 -2.28 17.98 -15.58
C GLU A 181 -2.90 18.23 -16.95
N ASP A 182 -2.87 19.49 -17.39
CA ASP A 182 -3.18 19.93 -18.74
C ASP A 182 -1.95 20.66 -19.31
N ARG A 183 -1.32 20.07 -20.31
CA ARG A 183 -0.09 20.61 -20.93
C ARG A 183 -0.26 22.02 -21.47
N SER A 184 -1.45 22.37 -21.93
CA SER A 184 -1.73 23.72 -22.41
C SER A 184 -1.69 24.78 -21.33
N LEU A 185 -1.84 24.37 -20.04
CA LEU A 185 -1.85 25.23 -18.87
C LEU A 185 -0.56 25.15 -18.05
N SER A 186 0.14 24.01 -18.05
CA SER A 186 1.35 23.82 -17.25
C SER A 186 2.59 24.51 -17.83
N GLY A 187 2.57 24.89 -19.11
CA GLY A 187 3.63 25.72 -19.71
C GLY A 187 4.94 24.99 -19.96
N VAL A 188 4.93 23.66 -20.09
CA VAL A 188 6.09 22.82 -20.40
C VAL A 188 6.02 22.33 -21.83
#